data_95e7c8168b7c6879fc0b29e4923201cd
#
_entry.id   95e7c8168b7c6879fc0b29e4923201cd
#
_cell.length_a   1.000
_cell.length_b   1.000
_cell.length_c   1.000
_cell.angle_alpha   90.00
_cell.angle_beta   90.00
_cell.angle_gamma   90.00
#
_symmetry.space_group_name_H-M   'P 1'
#
loop_
_entity.id
_entity.type
_entity.pdbx_description
1 polymer ?
#
loop_
_entity_poly.entity_id
_entity_poly.type
_entity_poly.pdbx_seq_one_letter_code
_entity_poly.pdbx_strand_id
1 'polypeptide(L)'
;MIFPRVFDATTSREDFERLLQRATATTDISRNGDAYIGVGWQIQCRCIEPLSIGLVHLQRHRIEINFSELSDADQEAFMRRFSQHYQRGGG
;
A
#
# COMPACT_ATOMS: atom_id res chain seq x y z
N MET A 1 4.57 -13.46 12.01
CA MET A 1 4.03 -13.59 10.64
C MET A 1 4.52 -12.43 9.81
N ILE A 2 5.02 -12.70 8.61
CA ILE A 2 5.51 -11.65 7.71
C ILE A 2 4.37 -11.21 6.81
N PHE A 3 4.08 -9.90 6.82
CA PHE A 3 3.07 -9.35 5.92
C PHE A 3 3.60 -9.40 4.48
N PRO A 4 2.81 -9.87 3.51
CA PRO A 4 3.29 -10.00 2.13
C PRO A 4 3.59 -8.65 1.49
N ARG A 5 4.59 -8.62 0.62
CA ARG A 5 4.96 -7.42 -0.14
C ARG A 5 4.15 -7.27 -1.42
N VAL A 6 3.46 -8.30 -1.85
CA VAL A 6 2.57 -8.29 -3.01
C VAL A 6 1.24 -8.87 -2.57
N PHE A 7 0.17 -8.09 -2.73
CA PHE A 7 -1.16 -8.55 -2.34
C PHE A 7 -2.22 -7.72 -3.04
N ASP A 8 -3.43 -8.28 -3.11
CA ASP A 8 -4.59 -7.58 -3.66
C ASP A 8 -5.39 -6.99 -2.52
N ALA A 9 -5.73 -5.71 -2.65
CA ALA A 9 -6.46 -4.98 -1.62
C ALA A 9 -7.79 -4.47 -2.18
N THR A 10 -8.85 -4.65 -1.40
CA THR A 10 -10.17 -4.08 -1.69
C THR A 10 -10.19 -2.67 -1.14
N THR A 11 -9.70 -1.72 -1.92
CA THR A 11 -9.56 -0.34 -1.50
C THR A 11 -9.63 0.58 -2.72
N SER A 12 -10.11 1.80 -2.52
CA SER A 12 -9.98 2.85 -3.52
C SER A 12 -8.56 3.43 -3.48
N ARG A 13 -8.18 4.12 -4.56
CA ARG A 13 -6.87 4.78 -4.60
C ARG A 13 -6.78 5.86 -3.51
N GLU A 14 -7.86 6.61 -3.30
CA GLU A 14 -7.87 7.68 -2.30
C GLU A 14 -7.68 7.14 -0.88
N ASP A 15 -8.33 6.04 -0.56
CA ASP A 15 -8.19 5.40 0.74
C ASP A 15 -6.79 4.84 0.92
N PHE A 16 -6.23 4.27 -0.14
CA PHE A 16 -4.86 3.77 -0.10
C PHE A 16 -3.86 4.90 0.14
N GLU A 17 -4.03 6.04 -0.53
CA GLU A 17 -3.16 7.20 -0.32
C GLU A 17 -3.19 7.69 1.12
N ARG A 18 -4.36 7.76 1.72
CA ARG A 18 -4.49 8.15 3.14
C ARG A 18 -3.81 7.16 4.06
N LEU A 19 -3.99 5.87 3.80
CA LEU A 19 -3.33 4.83 4.57
C LEU A 19 -1.81 4.96 4.46
N LEU A 20 -1.31 5.18 3.25
CA LEU A 20 0.11 5.28 3.00
C LEU A 20 0.73 6.47 3.74
N GLN A 21 0.06 7.62 3.73
CA GLN A 21 0.52 8.80 4.46
C GLN A 21 0.61 8.55 5.96
N ARG A 22 -0.36 7.83 6.51
CA ARG A 22 -0.36 7.47 7.93
C ARG A 22 0.74 6.46 8.25
N ALA A 23 0.88 5.44 7.42
CA ALA A 23 1.85 4.37 7.64
C ALA A 23 3.29 4.89 7.57
N THR A 24 3.55 5.85 6.69
CA THR A 24 4.88 6.44 6.53
C THR A 24 5.09 7.69 7.38
N ALA A 25 4.04 8.20 8.00
CA ALA A 25 4.05 9.41 8.81
C ALA A 25 4.55 10.63 8.04
N THR A 26 4.29 10.68 6.73
CA THR A 26 4.72 11.80 5.90
C THR A 26 3.75 12.01 4.75
N THR A 27 3.66 13.26 4.28
CA THR A 27 2.97 13.61 3.05
C THR A 27 3.95 13.84 1.90
N ASP A 28 5.26 13.71 2.16
CA ASP A 28 6.31 13.90 1.16
C ASP A 28 6.49 12.63 0.35
N ILE A 29 5.45 12.29 -0.41
CA ILE A 29 5.41 11.09 -1.23
C ILE A 29 5.16 11.55 -2.67
N SER A 30 6.05 11.17 -3.56
CA SER A 30 5.89 11.45 -4.99
C SER A 30 5.03 10.38 -5.64
N ARG A 31 4.19 10.78 -6.57
CA ARG A 31 3.40 9.85 -7.34
C ARG A 31 3.76 9.97 -8.81
N ASN A 32 4.02 8.82 -9.44
CA ASN A 32 4.28 8.74 -10.87
C ASN A 32 3.43 7.61 -11.44
N GLY A 33 2.28 7.97 -12.05
CA GLY A 33 1.32 6.97 -12.52
C GLY A 33 0.77 6.16 -11.36
N ASP A 34 1.00 4.85 -11.38
CA ASP A 34 0.56 3.94 -10.32
C ASP A 34 1.60 3.76 -9.22
N ALA A 35 2.76 4.41 -9.33
CA ALA A 35 3.84 4.26 -8.39
C ALA A 35 3.86 5.39 -7.38
N TYR A 36 4.03 5.02 -6.11
CA TYR A 36 4.25 5.96 -5.00
C TYR A 36 5.69 5.79 -4.54
N ILE A 37 6.43 6.89 -4.46
CA ILE A 37 7.86 6.87 -4.20
C ILE A 37 8.17 7.68 -2.95
N GLY A 38 8.81 7.06 -2.00
CA GLY A 38 9.35 7.68 -0.80
C GLY A 38 10.85 7.47 -0.69
N VAL A 39 11.39 7.78 0.48
CA VAL A 39 12.83 7.62 0.71
C VAL A 39 13.13 6.15 0.97
N GLY A 40 13.77 5.51 0.00
CA GLY A 40 14.19 4.11 0.12
C GLY A 40 13.12 3.08 -0.18
N TRP A 41 11.92 3.51 -0.60
CA TRP A 41 10.84 2.57 -0.91
C TRP A 41 10.03 3.06 -2.10
N GLN A 42 9.37 2.11 -2.75
CA GLN A 42 8.45 2.38 -3.85
C GLN A 42 7.30 1.39 -3.75
N ILE A 43 6.08 1.87 -3.93
CA ILE A 43 4.90 1.03 -3.89
C ILE A 43 4.12 1.23 -5.18
N GLN A 44 3.83 0.15 -5.87
CA GLN A 44 2.92 0.18 -7.01
C GLN A 44 1.51 -0.16 -6.52
N CYS A 45 0.55 0.66 -6.96
CA CYS A 45 -0.86 0.48 -6.65
C CYS A 45 -1.60 0.41 -7.97
N ARG A 46 -1.71 -0.81 -8.50
CA ARG A 46 -2.26 -1.04 -9.83
C ARG A 46 -3.72 -1.42 -9.75
N CYS A 47 -4.56 -0.72 -10.50
CA CYS A 47 -5.98 -1.05 -10.56
C CYS A 47 -6.15 -2.42 -11.23
N ILE A 48 -6.91 -3.30 -10.58
CA ILE A 48 -7.25 -4.61 -11.11
C ILE A 48 -8.76 -4.74 -11.20
N GLU A 49 -9.23 -5.86 -11.71
CA GLU A 49 -10.65 -6.11 -11.87
C GLU A 49 -11.40 -5.95 -10.56
N PRO A 50 -12.50 -5.16 -10.53
CA PRO A 50 -13.28 -4.96 -9.31
C PRO A 50 -13.92 -6.24 -8.83
N LEU A 51 -14.15 -6.33 -7.53
CA LEU A 51 -14.92 -7.41 -6.95
C LEU A 51 -16.40 -7.05 -7.06
N SER A 52 -17.17 -7.90 -7.73
CA SER A 52 -18.61 -7.69 -7.89
C SER A 52 -19.36 -8.75 -7.09
N ILE A 53 -20.21 -8.30 -6.18
CA ILE A 53 -21.06 -9.17 -5.38
C ILE A 53 -22.50 -8.62 -5.50
N GLY A 54 -23.31 -9.29 -6.29
CA GLY A 54 -24.66 -8.78 -6.60
C GLY A 54 -24.60 -7.41 -7.25
N LEU A 55 -25.21 -6.40 -6.64
CA LEU A 55 -25.21 -5.02 -7.13
C LEU A 55 -24.04 -4.19 -6.57
N VAL A 56 -23.19 -4.78 -5.74
CA VAL A 56 -22.09 -4.07 -5.11
C VAL A 56 -20.82 -4.28 -5.92
N HIS A 57 -20.14 -3.17 -6.25
CA HIS A 57 -18.88 -3.18 -6.94
C HIS A 57 -17.82 -2.54 -6.04
N LEU A 58 -16.79 -3.30 -5.69
CA LEU A 58 -15.73 -2.86 -4.82
C LEU A 58 -14.44 -2.73 -5.61
N GLN A 59 -13.82 -1.56 -5.56
CA GLN A 59 -12.54 -1.34 -6.23
C GLN A 59 -11.46 -2.20 -5.60
N ARG A 60 -10.59 -2.73 -6.45
CA ARG A 60 -9.46 -3.54 -6.02
C ARG A 60 -8.19 -3.03 -6.68
N HIS A 61 -7.10 -3.12 -5.94
CA HIS A 61 -5.78 -2.74 -6.44
C HIS A 61 -4.77 -3.79 -6.03
N ARG A 62 -3.83 -4.07 -6.92
CA ARG A 62 -2.67 -4.89 -6.60
C ARG A 62 -1.59 -4.00 -6.03
N ILE A 63 -1.18 -4.30 -4.83
CA ILE A 63 -0.17 -3.54 -4.10
C ILE A 63 1.14 -4.31 -4.17
N GLU A 64 2.20 -3.62 -4.57
CA GLU A 64 3.52 -4.21 -4.69
C GLU A 64 4.53 -3.28 -4.03
N ILE A 65 5.16 -3.74 -2.96
CA ILE A 65 6.07 -2.95 -2.14
C ILE A 65 7.50 -3.35 -2.46
N ASN A 66 8.31 -2.38 -2.87
CA ASN A 66 9.70 -2.57 -3.22
C ASN A 66 10.57 -1.61 -2.41
N PHE A 67 11.76 -2.07 -2.02
CA PHE A 67 12.73 -1.28 -1.30
C PHE A 67 13.99 -1.11 -2.14
N SER A 68 14.65 0.06 -2.04
CA SER A 68 15.85 0.33 -2.81
C SER A 68 17.09 0.43 -1.94
N GLU A 69 17.09 1.27 -0.91
CA GLU A 69 18.29 1.56 -0.14
C GLU A 69 18.07 1.44 1.37
N LEU A 70 17.14 0.61 1.79
CA LEU A 70 16.89 0.39 3.20
C LEU A 70 17.56 -0.88 3.69
N SER A 71 18.11 -0.82 4.91
CA SER A 71 18.61 -2.01 5.59
C SER A 71 17.46 -3.00 5.86
N ASP A 72 17.82 -4.25 6.14
CA ASP A 72 16.81 -5.26 6.47
C ASP A 72 15.98 -4.83 7.68
N ALA A 73 16.62 -4.23 8.68
CA ALA A 73 15.91 -3.74 9.86
C ALA A 73 14.91 -2.64 9.52
N ASP A 74 15.28 -1.72 8.64
CA ASP A 74 14.41 -0.63 8.22
C ASP A 74 13.26 -1.13 7.36
N GLN A 75 13.51 -2.12 6.49
CA GLN A 75 12.45 -2.75 5.71
C GLN A 75 11.44 -3.44 6.63
N GLU A 76 11.90 -4.14 7.64
CA GLU A 76 11.05 -4.80 8.61
C GLU A 76 10.20 -3.80 9.39
N ALA A 77 10.80 -2.70 9.81
CA ALA A 77 10.09 -1.64 10.53
C ALA A 77 9.01 -1.00 9.66
N PHE A 78 9.33 -0.78 8.38
CA PHE A 78 8.36 -0.25 7.41
C PHE A 78 7.17 -1.21 7.26
N MET A 79 7.44 -2.49 7.04
CA MET A 79 6.39 -3.48 6.85
C MET A 79 5.52 -3.63 8.10
N ARG A 80 6.11 -3.52 9.28
CA ARG A 80 5.36 -3.59 10.53
C ARG A 80 4.39 -2.42 10.65
N ARG A 81 4.85 -1.20 10.40
CA ARG A 81 3.98 -0.02 10.44
C ARG A 81 2.90 -0.08 9.36
N PHE A 82 3.29 -0.45 8.16
CA PHE A 82 2.35 -0.55 7.04
C PHE A 82 1.24 -1.56 7.36
N SER A 83 1.60 -2.74 7.84
CA SER A 83 0.62 -3.79 8.13
C SER A 83 -0.34 -3.37 9.25
N GLN A 84 0.17 -2.68 10.28
CA GLN A 84 -0.66 -2.20 11.37
C GLN A 84 -1.71 -1.20 10.89
N HIS A 85 -1.30 -0.24 10.07
CA HIS A 85 -2.22 0.76 9.53
C HIS A 85 -3.20 0.15 8.52
N TYR A 86 -2.73 -0.78 7.70
CA TYR A 86 -3.57 -1.46 6.74
C TYR A 86 -4.68 -2.24 7.45
N GLN A 87 -4.34 -2.99 8.48
CA GLN A 87 -5.32 -3.77 9.23
C GLN A 87 -6.35 -2.88 9.94
N ARG A 88 -5.90 -1.75 10.48
CA ARG A 88 -6.80 -0.79 11.13
C ARG A 88 -7.73 -0.09 10.15
N GLY A 89 -7.27 0.12 8.94
CA GLY A 89 -8.05 0.79 7.91
C GLY A 89 -9.17 -0.06 7.33
N GLY A 90 -9.30 -1.31 7.76
CA GLY A 90 -10.34 -2.19 7.28
C GLY A 90 -10.13 -2.68 5.86
N GLY A 91 -8.90 -2.60 5.39
CA GLY A 91 -8.55 -3.04 4.05
C GLY A 91 -8.65 -4.55 3.86
#